data_0639179b3039e83909dbed2faea12d70
#
_entry.id   0639179b3039e83909dbed2faea12d70
#
_cell.length_a   1.000
_cell.length_b   1.000
_cell.length_c   1.000
_cell.angle_alpha   90.00
_cell.angle_beta   90.00
_cell.angle_gamma   90.00
#
_symmetry.space_group_name_H-M   'P 1'
#
loop_
_entity.id
_entity.type
_entity.pdbx_description
1 polymer ?
#
loop_
_entity_poly.entity_id
_entity_poly.type
_entity_poly.pdbx_seq_one_letter_code
_entity_poly.pdbx_strand_id
1 'polypeptide(L)'
;PAPSFTAIAGPGCAAGGSAAYGAEGAGSPGWATRSGGYGDEGCDGGYDAIPVSGTTEHGDGRFAHWTFEPGFTDASCELLVYVPDDASPQWVADQEAMYQIFPGGEPSGTAVAVFGVEQSGAKGGWVRVTGFESPSERFTVQLTNIGEDTVDGDATSHVAASAMRANCT
;
A
#
# COMPACT_ATOMS: atom_id res chain seq x y z
N PRO A 1 -9.51 4.19 -29.99
CA PRO A 1 -8.31 4.14 -29.14
C PRO A 1 -8.42 3.03 -28.11
N ALA A 2 -7.27 2.47 -27.71
CA ALA A 2 -7.21 1.48 -26.67
C ALA A 2 -7.64 2.08 -25.32
N PRO A 3 -8.31 1.33 -24.44
CA PRO A 3 -8.66 1.83 -23.12
C PRO A 3 -7.40 2.12 -22.30
N SER A 4 -7.49 3.13 -21.45
CA SER A 4 -6.43 3.47 -20.53
C SER A 4 -7.01 3.98 -19.21
N PHE A 5 -6.25 3.84 -18.14
CA PHE A 5 -6.68 4.19 -16.80
C PHE A 5 -5.50 4.72 -16.01
N THR A 6 -5.75 5.77 -15.23
CA THR A 6 -4.81 6.30 -14.25
C THR A 6 -5.61 6.79 -13.04
N ALA A 7 -5.17 6.41 -11.85
CA ALA A 7 -5.78 6.88 -10.61
C ALA A 7 -4.80 6.81 -9.45
N ILE A 8 -5.05 7.60 -8.41
CA ILE A 8 -4.28 7.62 -7.17
C ILE A 8 -5.23 7.43 -5.98
N ALA A 9 -4.77 6.66 -5.01
CA ALA A 9 -5.50 6.47 -3.75
C ALA A 9 -4.51 6.40 -2.59
N GLY A 10 -4.98 6.65 -1.40
CA GLY A 10 -4.17 6.54 -0.19
C GLY A 10 -4.78 7.28 0.99
N PRO A 11 -4.22 7.10 2.19
CA PRO A 11 -4.63 7.88 3.35
C PRO A 11 -4.33 9.37 3.08
N GLY A 12 -5.29 10.22 3.39
CA GLY A 12 -5.14 11.66 3.12
C GLY A 12 -5.34 12.07 1.67
N CYS A 13 -5.60 11.15 0.76
CA CYS A 13 -5.92 11.48 -0.63
C CYS A 13 -7.42 11.64 -0.80
N ALA A 14 -7.82 12.56 -1.70
CA ALA A 14 -9.22 12.76 -2.01
C ALA A 14 -9.82 11.49 -2.59
N ALA A 15 -10.99 11.07 -2.10
CA ALA A 15 -11.68 9.90 -2.62
C ALA A 15 -12.16 10.16 -4.04
N GLY A 16 -11.95 9.20 -4.94
CA GLY A 16 -12.44 9.22 -6.30
C GLY A 16 -13.30 7.98 -6.61
N GLY A 17 -14.11 8.04 -7.67
CA GLY A 17 -15.00 6.93 -8.01
C GLY A 17 -14.29 5.68 -8.50
N SER A 18 -13.06 5.82 -9.01
CA SER A 18 -12.28 4.72 -9.62
C SER A 18 -11.11 4.26 -8.76
N ALA A 19 -10.90 4.86 -7.61
CA ALA A 19 -9.83 4.49 -6.69
C ALA A 19 -10.24 4.80 -5.26
N ALA A 20 -9.94 3.89 -4.34
CA ALA A 20 -10.27 4.03 -2.93
C ALA A 20 -9.21 3.40 -2.05
N TYR A 21 -9.04 3.95 -0.86
CA TYR A 21 -8.17 3.43 0.18
C TYR A 21 -8.98 3.04 1.40
N GLY A 22 -8.58 1.97 2.06
CA GLY A 22 -9.16 1.55 3.33
C GLY A 22 -8.14 0.80 4.17
N ALA A 23 -8.50 0.55 5.42
CA ALA A 23 -7.62 -0.14 6.36
C ALA A 23 -8.44 -0.95 7.36
N GLU A 24 -7.90 -2.11 7.77
CA GLU A 24 -8.44 -2.93 8.84
C GLU A 24 -7.53 -2.81 10.07
N GLY A 25 -8.17 -2.62 11.22
CA GLY A 25 -7.48 -2.44 12.48
C GLY A 25 -6.97 -1.03 12.73
N ALA A 26 -7.40 -0.05 11.95
CA ALA A 26 -7.08 1.35 12.18
C ALA A 26 -7.54 1.79 13.57
N GLY A 27 -6.66 2.50 14.29
CA GLY A 27 -6.93 2.91 15.66
C GLY A 27 -6.58 1.85 16.70
N SER A 28 -6.12 0.66 16.31
CA SER A 28 -5.60 -0.35 17.24
C SER A 28 -4.30 0.14 17.90
N PRO A 29 -3.92 -0.43 19.06
CA PRO A 29 -2.68 -0.04 19.72
C PRO A 29 -1.46 -0.12 18.80
N GLY A 30 -0.69 0.96 18.77
CA GLY A 30 0.51 1.07 17.92
C GLY A 30 0.24 1.60 16.50
N TRP A 31 -0.98 1.61 16.04
CA TRP A 31 -1.33 2.22 14.75
C TRP A 31 -1.23 3.74 14.85
N ALA A 32 -0.59 4.38 13.89
CA ALA A 32 -0.44 5.83 13.88
C ALA A 32 -0.74 6.40 12.50
N THR A 33 -1.29 7.61 12.47
CA THR A 33 -1.39 8.42 11.26
C THR A 33 -0.38 9.55 11.41
N ARG A 34 0.51 9.70 10.43
CA ARG A 34 1.65 10.62 10.50
C ARG A 34 1.74 11.47 9.24
N SER A 35 2.55 12.51 9.30
CA SER A 35 2.94 13.32 8.15
C SER A 35 4.23 12.80 7.53
N GLY A 36 4.49 13.17 6.28
CA GLY A 36 5.67 12.70 5.52
C GLY A 36 5.28 11.89 4.29
N GLY A 37 3.98 11.69 4.06
CA GLY A 37 3.46 11.07 2.86
C GLY A 37 3.40 12.02 1.68
N TYR A 38 2.82 11.55 0.58
CA TYR A 38 2.69 12.33 -0.64
C TYR A 38 1.68 13.48 -0.46
N GLY A 39 2.08 14.70 -0.76
CA GLY A 39 1.31 15.91 -0.49
C GLY A 39 0.88 16.66 -1.75
N ASP A 40 0.60 15.97 -2.84
CA ASP A 40 0.18 16.56 -4.11
C ASP A 40 -0.97 15.73 -4.71
N GLU A 41 -1.52 16.17 -5.83
CA GLU A 41 -2.58 15.48 -6.60
C GLU A 41 -3.79 15.05 -5.74
N GLY A 42 -4.20 15.90 -4.79
CA GLY A 42 -5.32 15.64 -3.90
C GLY A 42 -4.97 14.90 -2.61
N CYS A 43 -3.69 14.63 -2.37
CA CYS A 43 -3.21 14.01 -1.15
C CYS A 43 -2.63 15.07 -0.20
N ASP A 44 -2.85 14.93 1.10
CA ASP A 44 -2.52 15.94 2.11
C ASP A 44 -1.20 15.70 2.85
N GLY A 45 -0.44 14.67 2.47
CA GLY A 45 0.80 14.31 3.13
C GLY A 45 0.64 13.37 4.32
N GLY A 46 -0.57 12.91 4.61
CA GLY A 46 -0.81 11.90 5.64
C GLY A 46 -0.43 10.50 5.17
N TYR A 47 0.00 9.66 6.09
CA TYR A 47 0.16 8.22 5.83
C TYR A 47 -0.14 7.43 7.10
N ASP A 48 -0.47 6.15 6.92
CA ASP A 48 -0.71 5.24 8.03
C ASP A 48 0.53 4.40 8.31
N ALA A 49 0.93 4.34 9.56
CA ALA A 49 1.99 3.46 10.04
C ALA A 49 1.33 2.28 10.76
N ILE A 50 1.49 1.08 10.23
CA ILE A 50 0.83 -0.14 10.70
C ILE A 50 1.84 -0.96 11.49
N PRO A 51 1.58 -1.26 12.79
CA PRO A 51 2.51 -2.10 13.56
C PRO A 51 2.65 -3.48 12.90
N VAL A 52 3.89 -3.95 12.82
CA VAL A 52 4.16 -5.28 12.28
C VAL A 52 3.60 -6.38 13.19
N SER A 53 3.36 -7.56 12.60
CA SER A 53 2.83 -8.71 13.33
C SER A 53 3.83 -9.32 14.32
N GLY A 54 5.12 -9.05 14.13
CA GLY A 54 6.20 -9.61 14.94
C GLY A 54 6.80 -10.89 14.37
N THR A 55 6.34 -11.33 13.21
CA THR A 55 6.84 -12.53 12.53
C THR A 55 6.86 -12.33 11.02
N THR A 56 7.76 -13.01 10.34
CA THR A 56 7.83 -13.02 8.86
C THR A 56 6.93 -14.09 8.24
N GLU A 57 6.20 -14.86 9.03
CA GLU A 57 5.38 -15.98 8.55
C GLU A 57 3.95 -15.58 8.20
N HIS A 58 3.37 -14.61 8.92
CA HIS A 58 1.99 -14.19 8.70
C HIS A 58 1.71 -12.78 9.24
N GLY A 59 0.65 -12.16 8.75
CA GLY A 59 0.06 -10.96 9.34
C GLY A 59 -0.88 -11.30 10.48
N ASP A 60 -1.38 -10.29 11.18
CA ASP A 60 -2.26 -10.45 12.34
C ASP A 60 -3.67 -9.86 12.14
N GLY A 61 -4.03 -9.59 10.88
CA GLY A 61 -5.35 -9.06 10.54
C GLY A 61 -5.41 -7.53 10.45
N ARG A 62 -4.29 -6.83 10.72
CA ARG A 62 -4.17 -5.39 10.49
C ARG A 62 -3.49 -5.18 9.14
N PHE A 63 -4.10 -4.40 8.27
CA PHE A 63 -3.58 -4.19 6.92
C PHE A 63 -4.19 -2.93 6.29
N ALA A 64 -3.56 -2.45 5.23
CA ALA A 64 -4.10 -1.42 4.36
C ALA A 64 -4.45 -2.01 3.00
N HIS A 65 -5.39 -1.38 2.29
CA HIS A 65 -5.73 -1.80 0.93
C HIS A 65 -6.09 -0.61 0.05
N TRP A 66 -5.75 -0.73 -1.22
CA TRP A 66 -6.07 0.21 -2.28
C TRP A 66 -6.87 -0.54 -3.33
N THR A 67 -8.03 -0.03 -3.70
CA THR A 67 -8.86 -0.62 -4.74
C THR A 67 -8.90 0.30 -5.94
N PHE A 68 -8.63 -0.25 -7.11
CA PHE A 68 -8.63 0.46 -8.39
C PHE A 68 -9.63 -0.18 -9.34
N GLU A 69 -10.33 0.65 -10.11
CA GLU A 69 -11.37 0.21 -11.02
C GLU A 69 -11.11 0.71 -12.45
N PRO A 70 -10.22 0.06 -13.19
CA PRO A 70 -9.97 0.40 -14.59
C PRO A 70 -11.23 0.34 -15.47
N GLY A 71 -12.15 -0.57 -15.17
CA GLY A 71 -13.40 -0.71 -15.89
C GLY A 71 -13.30 -1.58 -17.15
N PHE A 72 -12.19 -2.27 -17.34
CA PHE A 72 -12.00 -3.26 -18.40
C PHE A 72 -11.17 -4.44 -17.89
N THR A 73 -11.36 -5.61 -18.50
CA THR A 73 -10.66 -6.84 -18.09
C THR A 73 -9.32 -6.97 -18.80
N ASP A 74 -8.46 -7.83 -18.24
CA ASP A 74 -7.12 -8.13 -18.78
C ASP A 74 -6.25 -6.89 -18.97
N ALA A 75 -6.45 -5.89 -18.10
CA ALA A 75 -5.65 -4.68 -18.12
C ALA A 75 -4.21 -4.99 -17.72
N SER A 76 -3.26 -4.51 -18.52
CA SER A 76 -1.86 -4.53 -18.19
C SER A 76 -1.57 -3.32 -17.32
N CYS A 77 -1.17 -3.55 -16.07
CA CYS A 77 -1.05 -2.50 -15.07
C CYS A 77 0.36 -2.35 -14.52
N GLU A 78 0.67 -1.13 -14.10
CA GLU A 78 1.80 -0.83 -13.23
C GLU A 78 1.31 -0.09 -11.99
N LEU A 79 2.01 -0.27 -10.89
CA LEU A 79 1.80 0.49 -9.67
C LEU A 79 3.00 1.38 -9.41
N LEU A 80 2.72 2.58 -8.89
CA LEU A 80 3.73 3.45 -8.31
C LEU A 80 3.36 3.58 -6.83
N VAL A 81 4.24 3.07 -5.98
CA VAL A 81 4.05 3.02 -4.53
C VAL A 81 4.87 4.13 -3.90
N TYR A 82 4.24 5.11 -3.29
CA TYR A 82 4.96 6.18 -2.59
C TYR A 82 5.39 5.71 -1.21
N VAL A 83 6.66 5.91 -0.90
CA VAL A 83 7.20 5.60 0.44
C VAL A 83 7.39 6.92 1.19
N PRO A 84 6.77 7.07 2.38
CA PRO A 84 6.88 8.30 3.14
C PRO A 84 8.32 8.68 3.47
N ASP A 85 8.58 9.99 3.54
CA ASP A 85 9.85 10.52 3.99
C ASP A 85 9.81 10.77 5.51
N ASP A 86 9.88 9.69 6.27
CA ASP A 86 9.95 9.72 7.73
C ASP A 86 11.30 9.13 8.14
N ALA A 87 12.11 9.93 8.83
CA ALA A 87 13.47 9.58 9.16
C ALA A 87 13.61 8.44 10.17
N SER A 88 12.55 8.17 10.95
CA SER A 88 12.61 7.15 12.00
C SER A 88 12.39 5.75 11.43
N PRO A 89 13.29 4.79 11.69
CA PRO A 89 13.08 3.39 11.28
C PRO A 89 11.93 2.70 12.01
N GLN A 90 11.42 3.30 13.09
CA GLN A 90 10.22 2.81 13.76
C GLN A 90 9.01 2.88 12.84
N TRP A 91 8.84 3.98 12.11
CA TRP A 91 7.64 4.25 11.32
C TRP A 91 7.72 3.75 9.88
N VAL A 92 8.93 3.63 9.35
CA VAL A 92 9.21 3.10 8.01
C VAL A 92 10.30 2.05 8.17
N ALA A 93 9.89 0.80 8.31
CA ALA A 93 10.78 -0.28 8.70
C ALA A 93 11.90 -0.55 7.69
N ASP A 94 13.04 -0.99 8.20
CA ASP A 94 14.22 -1.39 7.43
C ASP A 94 14.16 -2.86 7.00
N GLN A 95 12.98 -3.33 6.68
CA GLN A 95 12.72 -4.67 6.17
C GLN A 95 11.73 -4.59 5.01
N GLU A 96 11.64 -5.67 4.24
CA GLU A 96 10.74 -5.73 3.10
C GLU A 96 9.28 -5.76 3.55
N ALA A 97 8.51 -4.75 3.13
CA ALA A 97 7.06 -4.75 3.31
C ALA A 97 6.41 -5.60 2.21
N MET A 98 5.49 -6.46 2.59
CA MET A 98 4.89 -7.45 1.68
C MET A 98 3.50 -7.02 1.23
N TYR A 99 3.35 -6.95 -0.09
CA TYR A 99 2.11 -6.57 -0.75
C TYR A 99 1.54 -7.75 -1.54
N GLN A 100 0.21 -7.80 -1.65
CA GLN A 100 -0.50 -8.79 -2.45
C GLN A 100 -1.52 -8.08 -3.35
N ILE A 101 -1.70 -8.59 -4.56
CA ILE A 101 -2.68 -8.06 -5.51
C ILE A 101 -3.78 -9.09 -5.72
N PHE A 102 -5.03 -8.69 -5.50
CA PHE A 102 -6.20 -9.56 -5.62
C PHE A 102 -7.13 -9.06 -6.73
N PRO A 103 -7.79 -9.95 -7.47
CA PRO A 103 -8.85 -9.55 -8.38
C PRO A 103 -10.08 -9.10 -7.58
N GLY A 104 -10.82 -8.15 -8.11
CA GLY A 104 -12.04 -7.65 -7.46
C GLY A 104 -11.80 -6.54 -6.46
N GLY A 105 -12.81 -6.20 -5.69
CA GLY A 105 -12.83 -5.05 -4.80
C GLY A 105 -12.43 -5.33 -3.35
N GLU A 106 -11.95 -6.54 -3.05
CA GLU A 106 -11.59 -6.94 -1.69
C GLU A 106 -10.30 -7.77 -1.69
N PRO A 107 -9.47 -7.67 -0.64
CA PRO A 107 -8.25 -8.46 -0.53
C PRO A 107 -8.56 -9.88 -0.02
N SER A 108 -9.21 -10.67 -0.84
CA SER A 108 -9.66 -12.03 -0.49
C SER A 108 -9.46 -12.99 -1.66
N GLY A 109 -9.38 -14.28 -1.32
CA GLY A 109 -9.18 -15.34 -2.31
C GLY A 109 -7.69 -15.52 -2.64
N THR A 110 -7.41 -15.85 -3.91
CA THR A 110 -6.06 -16.09 -4.38
C THR A 110 -5.47 -14.83 -5.00
N ALA A 111 -4.32 -14.41 -4.52
CA ALA A 111 -3.59 -13.28 -5.09
C ALA A 111 -3.11 -13.61 -6.51
N VAL A 112 -3.22 -12.63 -7.41
CA VAL A 112 -2.69 -12.76 -8.78
C VAL A 112 -1.21 -12.41 -8.84
N ALA A 113 -0.71 -11.65 -7.88
CA ALA A 113 0.70 -11.28 -7.77
C ALA A 113 1.03 -10.91 -6.31
N VAL A 114 2.31 -11.06 -5.97
CA VAL A 114 2.86 -10.59 -4.69
C VAL A 114 4.15 -9.83 -4.99
N PHE A 115 4.44 -8.81 -4.17
CA PHE A 115 5.69 -8.08 -4.30
C PHE A 115 6.12 -7.52 -2.94
N GLY A 116 7.40 -7.23 -2.82
CA GLY A 116 7.97 -6.60 -1.63
C GLY A 116 8.58 -5.24 -1.95
N VAL A 117 8.52 -4.34 -0.99
CA VAL A 117 9.18 -3.04 -1.07
C VAL A 117 10.03 -2.85 0.18
N GLU A 118 11.32 -2.66 0.00
CA GLU A 118 12.20 -2.25 1.09
C GLU A 118 12.03 -0.76 1.30
N GLN A 119 11.10 -0.41 2.18
CA GLN A 119 10.63 0.96 2.34
C GLN A 119 11.73 1.92 2.80
N SER A 120 12.59 1.48 3.69
CA SER A 120 13.67 2.35 4.21
C SER A 120 14.65 2.79 3.12
N GLY A 121 14.79 2.03 2.06
CA GLY A 121 15.65 2.37 0.92
C GLY A 121 15.00 3.27 -0.12
N ALA A 122 13.71 3.57 0.01
CA ALA A 122 12.92 4.29 -0.98
C ALA A 122 12.20 5.54 -0.44
N LYS A 123 12.54 5.99 0.76
CA LYS A 123 11.90 7.13 1.44
C LYS A 123 11.82 8.38 0.58
N GLY A 124 10.63 8.97 0.52
CA GLY A 124 10.38 10.19 -0.22
C GLY A 124 10.28 10.01 -1.72
N GLY A 125 10.11 8.80 -2.20
CA GLY A 125 10.05 8.49 -3.62
C GLY A 125 8.98 7.47 -3.99
N TRP A 126 8.91 7.19 -5.29
CA TRP A 126 7.99 6.22 -5.87
C TRP A 126 8.72 4.94 -6.25
N VAL A 127 8.17 3.80 -5.87
CA VAL A 127 8.65 2.49 -6.30
C VAL A 127 7.71 1.97 -7.38
N ARG A 128 8.27 1.61 -8.54
CA ARG A 128 7.50 1.12 -9.68
C ARG A 128 7.41 -0.41 -9.64
N VAL A 129 6.20 -0.92 -9.75
CA VAL A 129 5.90 -2.36 -9.81
C VAL A 129 5.18 -2.65 -11.12
N THR A 130 5.74 -3.53 -11.93
CA THR A 130 5.21 -3.87 -13.26
C THR A 130 4.97 -5.37 -13.39
N GLY A 131 4.32 -5.76 -14.47
CA GLY A 131 4.26 -7.16 -14.88
C GLY A 131 3.08 -7.93 -14.34
N PHE A 132 2.00 -7.26 -13.94
CA PHE A 132 0.77 -7.96 -13.61
C PHE A 132 -0.39 -7.55 -14.52
N GLU A 133 -1.35 -8.43 -14.63
CA GLU A 133 -2.59 -8.16 -15.34
C GLU A 133 -3.76 -8.25 -14.37
N SER A 134 -4.73 -7.36 -14.54
CA SER A 134 -5.97 -7.41 -13.78
C SER A 134 -6.98 -8.26 -14.55
N PRO A 135 -7.32 -9.48 -14.08
CA PRO A 135 -8.26 -10.34 -14.78
C PRO A 135 -9.71 -9.86 -14.70
N SER A 136 -10.01 -8.96 -13.78
CA SER A 136 -11.34 -8.38 -13.62
C SER A 136 -11.30 -6.85 -13.82
N GLU A 137 -12.49 -6.24 -13.89
CA GLU A 137 -12.62 -4.80 -14.09
C GLU A 137 -12.08 -3.95 -12.96
N ARG A 138 -11.73 -4.56 -11.85
CA ARG A 138 -11.11 -3.92 -10.68
C ARG A 138 -10.14 -4.88 -10.00
N PHE A 139 -9.22 -4.32 -9.24
CA PHE A 139 -8.28 -5.09 -8.42
C PHE A 139 -8.01 -4.36 -7.11
N THR A 140 -7.55 -5.11 -6.13
CA THR A 140 -7.21 -4.59 -4.80
C THR A 140 -5.77 -4.95 -4.46
N VAL A 141 -5.01 -3.97 -4.00
CA VAL A 141 -3.65 -4.17 -3.46
C VAL A 141 -3.73 -4.12 -1.95
N GLN A 142 -3.20 -5.14 -1.29
CA GLN A 142 -3.13 -5.21 0.16
C GLN A 142 -1.69 -5.05 0.62
N LEU A 143 -1.45 -4.16 1.58
CA LEU A 143 -0.21 -4.11 2.33
C LEU A 143 -0.43 -4.89 3.63
N THR A 144 0.23 -6.02 3.77
CA THR A 144 0.19 -6.83 4.99
C THR A 144 1.10 -6.21 6.06
N ASN A 145 0.86 -6.56 7.32
CA ASN A 145 1.78 -6.17 8.39
C ASN A 145 2.77 -7.29 8.75
N ILE A 146 3.04 -8.18 7.82
CA ILE A 146 4.03 -9.24 7.98
C ILE A 146 5.41 -8.61 8.19
N GLY A 147 6.05 -8.95 9.28
CA GLY A 147 7.38 -8.44 9.57
C GLY A 147 7.79 -8.67 11.01
N GLU A 148 9.09 -8.70 11.24
CA GLU A 148 9.68 -8.77 12.57
C GLU A 148 9.80 -7.36 13.15
N ASP A 149 9.77 -7.27 14.49
CA ASP A 149 10.07 -6.02 15.17
C ASP A 149 11.60 -5.85 15.19
N THR A 150 12.08 -4.88 14.40
CA THR A 150 13.51 -4.61 14.22
C THR A 150 13.97 -3.38 15.00
N VAL A 151 13.06 -2.73 15.73
CA VAL A 151 13.36 -1.52 16.51
C VAL A 151 13.68 -1.91 17.95
N ASP A 152 14.76 -1.36 18.49
CA ASP A 152 15.18 -1.61 19.85
C ASP A 152 14.27 -0.91 20.88
N GLY A 153 14.15 -1.50 22.06
CA GLY A 153 13.41 -0.95 23.20
C GLY A 153 11.90 -1.26 23.11
N ASP A 154 11.10 -0.34 23.67
CA ASP A 154 9.64 -0.49 23.73
C ASP A 154 8.92 -0.05 22.44
N ALA A 155 9.66 0.46 21.48
CA ALA A 155 9.11 0.87 20.19
C ALA A 155 8.83 -0.36 19.31
N THR A 156 7.83 -0.26 18.46
CA THR A 156 7.45 -1.31 17.51
C THR A 156 7.73 -0.84 16.10
N SER A 157 8.26 -1.73 15.26
CA SER A 157 8.41 -1.47 13.82
C SER A 157 7.06 -1.36 13.14
N HIS A 158 6.99 -0.53 12.10
CA HIS A 158 5.77 -0.30 11.32
C HIS A 158 6.07 -0.41 9.83
N VAL A 159 5.08 -0.88 9.07
CA VAL A 159 5.05 -0.73 7.62
C VAL A 159 4.22 0.51 7.29
N ALA A 160 4.62 1.24 6.27
CA ALA A 160 3.98 2.52 5.93
C ALA A 160 3.04 2.35 4.73
N ALA A 161 1.78 2.80 4.90
CA ALA A 161 0.79 2.85 3.85
C ALA A 161 0.57 4.30 3.43
N SER A 162 0.93 4.64 2.21
CA SER A 162 0.84 5.99 1.68
C SER A 162 0.13 5.99 0.32
N ALA A 163 0.33 7.03 -0.48
CA ALA A 163 -0.28 7.11 -1.80
C ALA A 163 0.21 5.99 -2.73
N MET A 164 -0.71 5.49 -3.55
CA MET A 164 -0.43 4.52 -4.59
C MET A 164 -1.13 4.96 -5.86
N ARG A 165 -0.41 4.92 -6.98
CA ARG A 165 -0.95 5.23 -8.30
C ARG A 165 -0.99 3.96 -9.13
N ALA A 166 -2.08 3.75 -9.86
CA ALA A 166 -2.19 2.68 -10.84
C ALA A 166 -2.32 3.27 -12.23
N ASN A 167 -1.58 2.72 -13.17
CA ASN A 167 -1.69 3.02 -14.60
C ASN A 167 -1.93 1.72 -15.34
N CYS A 168 -3.00 1.65 -16.11
CA CYS A 168 -3.39 0.43 -16.84
C CYS A 168 -3.69 0.74 -18.30
N THR A 169 -3.38 -0.21 -19.15
CA THR A 169 -3.71 -0.14 -20.57
C THR A 169 -4.29 -1.45 -21.08
#